data_581fbab35f8cdd2071b0b69bb25b707d
#
_entry.id   581fbab35f8cdd2071b0b69bb25b707d
#
_cell.length_a   1.000
_cell.length_b   1.000
_cell.length_c   1.000
_cell.angle_alpha   90.00
_cell.angle_beta   90.00
_cell.angle_gamma   90.00
#
_symmetry.space_group_name_H-M   'P 1'
#
loop_
_entity.id
_entity.type
_entity.pdbx_description
1 polymer ?
#
loop_
_entity_poly.entity_id
_entity_poly.type
_entity_poly.pdbx_seq_one_letter_code
_entity_poly.pdbx_strand_id
1 'polypeptide(L)'
;MSAHADDQATRPVFDKRAILQQHPLFGALGSGMIEQLSAHATSKRIKRGTTIFSKGDHGSCLYAVCSGQVKITVPSGEGKDAVFNLIGPGQIFGEIALLDGGQRTADAVAARDSELLIIDRRDFIPLVQREPEVAIKLIEILCGRLRNTSEQVEDVIFLDLPARLAKALLRLAGTDARNHKVLITQSELGQIIGVSREATNRQLRDWEKTRWVKLESGGVVLLQPDALSALLGTTRPARPTDK
;
A
#
# COMPACT_ATOMS: atom_id res chain seq x y z
N MET A 1 24.98 33.61 -31.06
CA MET A 1 25.67 33.15 -29.84
C MET A 1 24.64 33.25 -28.72
N SER A 2 23.92 32.19 -28.47
CA SER A 2 22.87 32.11 -27.44
C SER A 2 23.33 31.11 -26.38
N ALA A 3 23.53 31.63 -25.20
CA ALA A 3 23.87 30.83 -24.01
C ALA A 3 22.62 30.10 -23.55
N HIS A 4 22.65 28.76 -23.63
CA HIS A 4 21.75 27.92 -22.85
C HIS A 4 22.27 27.93 -21.41
N ALA A 5 21.59 28.67 -20.56
CA ALA A 5 21.77 28.59 -19.13
C ALA A 5 21.20 27.25 -18.66
N ASP A 6 22.07 26.44 -18.11
CA ASP A 6 21.82 25.17 -17.42
C ASP A 6 20.96 25.45 -16.18
N ASP A 7 19.66 25.19 -16.26
CA ASP A 7 18.77 25.12 -15.10
C ASP A 7 18.93 23.76 -14.41
N GLN A 8 20.10 23.54 -13.82
CA GLN A 8 20.32 22.47 -12.84
C GLN A 8 19.82 22.97 -11.48
N ALA A 9 18.49 23.10 -11.33
CA ALA A 9 17.87 23.18 -10.03
C ALA A 9 18.39 22.01 -9.17
N THR A 10 19.08 22.36 -8.09
CA THR A 10 19.71 21.46 -7.11
C THR A 10 18.66 20.45 -6.61
N ARG A 11 18.62 19.27 -7.25
CA ARG A 11 17.76 18.18 -6.85
C ARG A 11 18.23 17.69 -5.48
N PRO A 12 17.35 17.55 -4.48
CA PRO A 12 17.75 17.07 -3.17
C PRO A 12 18.51 15.75 -3.32
N VAL A 13 19.71 15.70 -2.78
CA VAL A 13 20.53 14.50 -2.74
C VAL A 13 19.75 13.45 -1.97
N PHE A 14 19.51 12.29 -2.60
CA PHE A 14 18.83 11.17 -1.98
C PHE A 14 19.75 10.60 -0.89
N ASP A 15 19.54 11.03 0.34
CA ASP A 15 20.32 10.57 1.50
C ASP A 15 19.78 9.22 1.99
N LYS A 16 20.33 8.13 1.44
CA LYS A 16 19.98 6.77 1.81
C LYS A 16 20.16 6.50 3.30
N ARG A 17 21.18 7.11 3.92
CA ARG A 17 21.47 6.93 5.34
C ARG A 17 20.38 7.56 6.21
N ALA A 18 20.01 8.80 5.95
CA ALA A 18 18.93 9.46 6.67
C ALA A 18 17.59 8.71 6.53
N ILE A 19 17.31 8.20 5.34
CA ILE A 19 16.09 7.41 5.09
C ILE A 19 16.10 6.12 5.89
N LEU A 20 17.21 5.36 5.90
CA LEU A 20 17.31 4.12 6.68
C LEU A 20 17.21 4.38 8.18
N GLN A 21 17.82 5.45 8.69
CA GLN A 21 17.73 5.83 10.10
C GLN A 21 16.31 6.17 10.56
N GLN A 22 15.51 6.77 9.69
CA GLN A 22 14.12 7.13 9.98
C GLN A 22 13.12 5.99 9.67
N HIS A 23 13.59 4.93 9.01
CA HIS A 23 12.71 3.84 8.60
C HIS A 23 12.33 2.94 9.78
N PRO A 24 11.04 2.60 10.01
CA PRO A 24 10.59 1.80 11.15
C PRO A 24 11.28 0.45 11.31
N LEU A 25 11.67 -0.19 10.21
CA LEU A 25 12.37 -1.48 10.22
C LEU A 25 13.86 -1.34 10.53
N PHE A 26 14.50 -0.28 10.04
CA PHE A 26 15.96 -0.13 10.08
C PHE A 26 16.45 0.87 11.12
N GLY A 27 15.58 1.72 11.66
CA GLY A 27 15.97 2.83 12.54
C GLY A 27 16.60 2.41 13.86
N ALA A 28 16.38 1.18 14.31
CA ALA A 28 17.03 0.63 15.50
C ALA A 28 18.47 0.13 15.25
N LEU A 29 18.92 0.07 14.00
CA LEU A 29 20.27 -0.38 13.64
C LEU A 29 21.32 0.60 14.11
N GLY A 30 22.46 0.08 14.58
CA GLY A 30 23.64 0.89 14.88
C GLY A 30 24.19 1.61 13.65
N SER A 31 24.86 2.75 13.86
CA SER A 31 25.35 3.62 12.79
C SER A 31 26.23 2.91 11.76
N GLY A 32 27.10 1.99 12.19
CA GLY A 32 27.94 1.21 11.26
C GLY A 32 27.14 0.28 10.35
N MET A 33 26.07 -0.31 10.83
CA MET A 33 25.18 -1.18 10.08
C MET A 33 24.35 -0.38 9.06
N ILE A 34 23.85 0.79 9.46
CA ILE A 34 23.18 1.75 8.57
C ILE A 34 24.14 2.18 7.44
N GLU A 35 25.39 2.45 7.76
CA GLU A 35 26.40 2.85 6.76
C GLU A 35 26.65 1.71 5.76
N GLN A 36 26.87 0.50 6.24
CA GLN A 36 27.04 -0.68 5.40
C GLN A 36 25.84 -0.92 4.49
N LEU A 37 24.61 -0.88 5.05
CA LEU A 37 23.39 -1.07 4.28
C LEU A 37 23.18 0.05 3.25
N SER A 38 23.44 1.30 3.61
CA SER A 38 23.32 2.45 2.72
C SER A 38 24.32 2.40 1.54
N ALA A 39 25.51 1.85 1.76
CA ALA A 39 26.51 1.68 0.72
C ALA A 39 26.05 0.69 -0.37
N HIS A 40 25.40 -0.40 0.01
CA HIS A 40 24.95 -1.45 -0.90
C HIS A 40 23.55 -1.21 -1.47
N ALA A 41 22.69 -0.54 -0.74
CA ALA A 41 21.33 -0.25 -1.20
C ALA A 41 21.35 0.65 -2.45
N THR A 42 20.46 0.36 -3.41
CA THR A 42 20.27 1.15 -4.63
C THR A 42 19.01 1.99 -4.53
N SER A 43 19.09 3.28 -4.87
CA SER A 43 17.91 4.14 -4.96
C SER A 43 17.36 4.17 -6.39
N LYS A 44 16.04 4.16 -6.55
CA LYS A 44 15.39 4.21 -7.85
C LYS A 44 14.14 5.09 -7.82
N ARG A 45 14.02 5.99 -8.81
CA ARG A 45 12.78 6.75 -9.05
C ARG A 45 11.92 5.99 -10.04
N ILE A 46 10.66 5.82 -9.69
CA ILE A 46 9.67 5.08 -10.47
C ILE A 46 8.51 6.00 -10.78
N LYS A 47 8.15 6.11 -12.04
CA LYS A 47 7.01 6.89 -12.49
C LYS A 47 5.70 6.16 -12.21
N ARG A 48 4.64 6.92 -11.94
CA ARG A 48 3.27 6.39 -11.80
C ARG A 48 2.92 5.46 -12.96
N GLY A 49 2.29 4.33 -12.65
CA GLY A 49 1.86 3.32 -13.61
C GLY A 49 2.94 2.32 -14.01
N THR A 50 4.22 2.53 -13.59
CA THR A 50 5.30 1.60 -13.91
C THR A 50 5.18 0.34 -13.05
N THR A 51 5.27 -0.84 -13.67
CA THR A 51 5.41 -2.13 -12.98
C THR A 51 6.85 -2.27 -12.47
N ILE A 52 6.98 -2.55 -11.18
CA ILE A 52 8.26 -2.73 -10.48
C ILE A 52 8.71 -4.18 -10.60
N PHE A 53 7.77 -5.11 -10.39
CA PHE A 53 7.90 -6.54 -10.67
C PHE A 53 6.51 -7.15 -10.87
N SER A 54 6.47 -8.33 -11.51
CA SER A 54 5.24 -9.08 -11.77
C SER A 54 5.15 -10.35 -10.94
N LYS A 55 3.92 -10.81 -10.68
CA LYS A 55 3.67 -12.12 -10.08
C LYS A 55 4.36 -13.22 -10.87
N GLY A 56 5.06 -14.10 -10.18
CA GLY A 56 5.83 -15.18 -10.80
C GLY A 56 7.31 -14.84 -11.08
N ASP A 57 7.71 -13.56 -11.04
CA ASP A 57 9.11 -13.18 -11.17
C ASP A 57 9.94 -13.74 -10.01
N HIS A 58 11.23 -14.02 -10.25
CA HIS A 58 12.15 -14.33 -9.16
C HIS A 58 12.40 -13.10 -8.29
N GLY A 59 12.40 -13.29 -6.95
CA GLY A 59 12.51 -12.20 -5.98
C GLY A 59 13.82 -12.24 -5.20
N SER A 60 14.84 -11.46 -5.63
CA SER A 60 16.15 -11.38 -4.96
C SER A 60 16.36 -10.11 -4.13
N CYS A 61 15.37 -9.22 -4.03
CA CYS A 61 15.48 -7.97 -3.29
C CYS A 61 14.14 -7.59 -2.64
N LEU A 62 14.20 -6.75 -1.61
CA LEU A 62 13.07 -6.03 -1.06
C LEU A 62 13.18 -4.54 -1.41
N TYR A 63 12.08 -3.85 -1.27
CA TYR A 63 11.95 -2.42 -1.56
C TYR A 63 11.43 -1.71 -0.32
N ALA A 64 12.04 -0.58 0.06
CA ALA A 64 11.49 0.36 1.02
C ALA A 64 10.98 1.59 0.28
N VAL A 65 9.77 2.03 0.58
CA VAL A 65 9.18 3.23 -0.02
C VAL A 65 9.67 4.45 0.74
N CYS A 66 10.41 5.32 0.06
CA CYS A 66 10.91 6.58 0.61
C CYS A 66 9.91 7.71 0.40
N SER A 67 9.30 7.77 -0.79
CA SER A 67 8.23 8.70 -1.12
C SER A 67 7.29 8.08 -2.16
N GLY A 68 6.08 8.63 -2.29
CA GLY A 68 5.08 8.13 -3.22
C GLY A 68 4.23 7.00 -2.68
N GLN A 69 3.75 6.11 -3.54
CA GLN A 69 2.88 4.98 -3.17
C GLN A 69 2.97 3.86 -4.20
N VAL A 70 3.03 2.62 -3.73
CA VAL A 70 3.04 1.40 -4.55
C VAL A 70 1.80 0.57 -4.21
N LYS A 71 1.10 0.07 -5.23
CA LYS A 71 0.00 -0.88 -5.07
C LYS A 71 0.49 -2.30 -5.33
N ILE A 72 0.11 -3.21 -4.46
CA ILE A 72 0.31 -4.65 -4.61
C ILE A 72 -0.98 -5.24 -5.17
N THR A 73 -0.90 -5.82 -6.37
CA THR A 73 -2.08 -6.27 -7.11
C THR A 73 -1.94 -7.70 -7.57
N VAL A 74 -3.07 -8.39 -7.69
CA VAL A 74 -3.12 -9.69 -8.37
C VAL A 74 -4.02 -9.54 -9.59
N PRO A 75 -3.50 -9.84 -10.78
CA PRO A 75 -4.31 -9.80 -11.99
C PRO A 75 -5.36 -10.90 -11.94
N SER A 76 -6.61 -10.56 -12.26
CA SER A 76 -7.64 -11.56 -12.53
C SER A 76 -7.58 -12.00 -13.99
N GLY A 77 -8.01 -13.24 -14.29
CA GLY A 77 -8.09 -13.74 -15.66
C GLY A 77 -9.04 -12.93 -16.57
N GLU A 78 -9.86 -12.02 -16.01
CA GLU A 78 -10.79 -11.16 -16.73
C GLU A 78 -10.28 -9.71 -16.92
N GLY A 79 -9.00 -9.45 -16.66
CA GLY A 79 -8.41 -8.10 -16.78
C GLY A 79 -8.82 -7.14 -15.66
N LYS A 80 -9.35 -7.65 -14.56
CA LYS A 80 -9.66 -6.87 -13.35
C LYS A 80 -8.59 -7.17 -12.31
N ASP A 81 -7.79 -6.17 -11.96
CA ASP A 81 -6.78 -6.30 -10.90
C ASP A 81 -7.45 -6.13 -9.53
N ALA A 82 -7.17 -7.03 -8.59
CA ALA A 82 -7.49 -6.83 -7.18
C ALA A 82 -6.31 -6.18 -6.48
N VAL A 83 -6.54 -5.08 -5.75
CA VAL A 83 -5.51 -4.44 -4.92
C VAL A 83 -5.56 -5.05 -3.52
N PHE A 84 -4.51 -5.78 -3.17
CA PHE A 84 -4.35 -6.35 -1.83
C PHE A 84 -3.81 -5.35 -0.82
N ASN A 85 -2.91 -4.46 -1.27
CA ASN A 85 -2.29 -3.50 -0.36
C ASN A 85 -1.83 -2.23 -1.07
N LEU A 86 -1.82 -1.12 -0.33
CA LEU A 86 -1.21 0.15 -0.73
C LEU A 86 -0.04 0.41 0.21
N ILE A 87 1.16 0.45 -0.34
CA ILE A 87 2.42 0.61 0.40
C ILE A 87 2.86 2.06 0.27
N GLY A 88 2.92 2.75 1.41
CA GLY A 88 3.35 4.15 1.49
C GLY A 88 4.76 4.33 2.06
N PRO A 89 5.17 5.60 2.28
CA PRO A 89 6.47 5.92 2.86
C PRO A 89 6.70 5.22 4.21
N GLY A 90 7.92 4.74 4.44
CA GLY A 90 8.30 4.00 5.64
C GLY A 90 7.82 2.54 5.66
N GLN A 91 7.24 2.04 4.59
CA GLN A 91 6.84 0.64 4.47
C GLN A 91 7.72 -0.10 3.46
N ILE A 92 7.81 -1.42 3.61
CA ILE A 92 8.56 -2.30 2.71
C ILE A 92 7.61 -3.17 1.89
N PHE A 93 8.09 -3.73 0.76
CA PHE A 93 7.39 -4.76 -0.02
C PHE A 93 8.39 -5.65 -0.78
N GLY A 94 7.92 -6.80 -1.25
CA GLY A 94 8.75 -7.79 -1.95
C GLY A 94 9.56 -8.67 -0.99
N GLU A 95 9.31 -8.58 0.31
CA GLU A 95 10.00 -9.34 1.36
C GLU A 95 9.68 -10.85 1.31
N ILE A 96 8.47 -11.26 0.87
CA ILE A 96 8.08 -12.67 0.87
C ILE A 96 9.05 -13.49 0.03
N ALA A 97 9.16 -13.18 -1.25
CA ALA A 97 10.05 -13.90 -2.16
C ALA A 97 11.55 -13.75 -1.78
N LEU A 98 11.93 -12.63 -1.13
CA LEU A 98 13.27 -12.47 -0.61
C LEU A 98 13.54 -13.43 0.56
N LEU A 99 12.58 -13.61 1.47
CA LEU A 99 12.74 -14.43 2.67
C LEU A 99 12.72 -15.93 2.37
N ASP A 100 11.70 -16.38 1.63
CA ASP A 100 11.48 -17.80 1.33
C ASP A 100 12.24 -18.30 0.09
N GLY A 101 12.79 -17.38 -0.74
CA GLY A 101 13.48 -17.72 -2.00
C GLY A 101 12.53 -18.10 -3.13
N GLY A 102 11.23 -17.90 -2.94
CA GLY A 102 10.19 -18.20 -3.92
C GLY A 102 10.03 -17.11 -5.00
N GLN A 103 8.94 -17.22 -5.73
CA GLN A 103 8.53 -16.22 -6.72
C GLN A 103 7.71 -15.10 -6.10
N ARG A 104 7.63 -13.95 -6.77
CA ARG A 104 6.74 -12.86 -6.40
C ARG A 104 5.28 -13.35 -6.36
N THR A 105 4.60 -13.11 -5.26
CA THR A 105 3.22 -13.58 -5.05
C THR A 105 2.17 -12.66 -5.68
N ALA A 106 2.56 -11.44 -6.08
CA ALA A 106 1.70 -10.41 -6.64
C ALA A 106 2.51 -9.48 -7.55
N ASP A 107 1.82 -8.64 -8.32
CA ASP A 107 2.44 -7.53 -9.03
C ASP A 107 2.66 -6.36 -8.09
N ALA A 108 3.72 -5.58 -8.32
CA ALA A 108 3.94 -4.29 -7.66
C ALA A 108 3.96 -3.18 -8.71
N VAL A 109 3.06 -2.21 -8.58
CA VAL A 109 2.91 -1.11 -9.54
C VAL A 109 2.92 0.22 -8.81
N ALA A 110 3.67 1.20 -9.31
CA ALA A 110 3.69 2.53 -8.74
C ALA A 110 2.31 3.22 -8.91
N ALA A 111 1.59 3.43 -7.82
CA ALA A 111 0.32 4.15 -7.81
C ALA A 111 0.52 5.66 -7.96
N ARG A 112 1.69 6.17 -7.53
CA ARG A 112 2.17 7.55 -7.68
C ARG A 112 3.63 7.54 -8.07
N ASP A 113 4.17 8.69 -8.53
CA ASP A 113 5.61 8.88 -8.68
C ASP A 113 6.26 8.55 -7.33
N SER A 114 7.20 7.63 -7.31
CA SER A 114 7.73 7.03 -6.09
C SER A 114 9.25 6.99 -6.11
N GLU A 115 9.85 7.14 -4.93
CA GLU A 115 11.27 6.87 -4.69
C GLU A 115 11.39 5.62 -3.83
N LEU A 116 12.18 4.66 -4.30
CA LEU A 116 12.36 3.37 -3.65
C LEU A 116 13.83 3.17 -3.29
N LEU A 117 14.07 2.58 -2.14
CA LEU A 117 15.34 2.00 -1.76
C LEU A 117 15.27 0.50 -1.97
N ILE A 118 16.21 -0.06 -2.73
CA ILE A 118 16.28 -1.48 -3.09
C ILE A 118 17.39 -2.10 -2.27
N ILE A 119 17.07 -3.19 -1.56
CA ILE A 119 18.02 -3.93 -0.72
C ILE A 119 18.05 -5.37 -1.20
N ASP A 120 19.22 -5.84 -1.60
CA ASP A 120 19.41 -7.19 -2.08
C ASP A 120 19.35 -8.23 -0.96
N ARG A 121 18.89 -9.44 -1.28
CA ARG A 121 18.84 -10.58 -0.37
C ARG A 121 20.19 -10.86 0.32
N ARG A 122 21.30 -10.77 -0.44
CA ARG A 122 22.65 -11.01 0.06
C ARG A 122 23.06 -10.06 1.19
N ASP A 123 22.49 -8.84 1.21
CA ASP A 123 22.78 -7.83 2.23
C ASP A 123 21.75 -7.91 3.37
N PHE A 124 20.49 -8.22 3.04
CA PHE A 124 19.39 -8.25 4.01
C PHE A 124 19.39 -9.49 4.90
N ILE A 125 19.63 -10.70 4.37
CA ILE A 125 19.58 -11.93 5.16
C ILE A 125 20.65 -11.95 6.26
N PRO A 126 21.93 -11.62 6.00
CA PRO A 126 22.93 -11.52 7.07
C PRO A 126 22.60 -10.47 8.12
N LEU A 127 21.94 -9.37 7.73
CA LEU A 127 21.46 -8.34 8.66
C LEU A 127 20.42 -8.92 9.62
N VAL A 128 19.38 -9.58 9.11
CA VAL A 128 18.34 -10.22 9.92
C VAL A 128 18.91 -11.28 10.88
N GLN A 129 19.95 -12.01 10.44
CA GLN A 129 20.61 -13.02 11.28
C GLN A 129 21.46 -12.42 12.42
N ARG A 130 22.03 -11.24 12.22
CA ARG A 130 22.89 -10.57 13.20
C ARG A 130 22.11 -9.67 14.16
N GLU A 131 20.97 -9.14 13.70
CA GLU A 131 20.16 -8.16 14.42
C GLU A 131 18.79 -8.73 14.73
N PRO A 132 18.59 -9.40 15.87
CA PRO A 132 17.30 -10.01 16.23
C PRO A 132 16.15 -9.02 16.28
N GLU A 133 16.42 -7.75 16.59
CA GLU A 133 15.40 -6.69 16.62
C GLU A 133 14.82 -6.43 15.22
N VAL A 134 15.63 -6.52 14.16
CA VAL A 134 15.16 -6.41 12.77
C VAL A 134 14.26 -7.59 12.42
N ALA A 135 14.63 -8.81 12.88
CA ALA A 135 13.81 -10.00 12.68
C ALA A 135 12.45 -9.85 13.37
N ILE A 136 12.43 -9.38 14.62
CA ILE A 136 11.19 -9.15 15.37
C ILE A 136 10.32 -8.11 14.66
N LYS A 137 10.89 -6.98 14.26
CA LYS A 137 10.17 -5.93 13.52
C LYS A 137 9.60 -6.44 12.18
N LEU A 138 10.35 -7.27 11.47
CA LEU A 138 9.89 -7.89 10.24
C LEU A 138 8.69 -8.83 10.51
N ILE A 139 8.77 -9.65 11.56
CA ILE A 139 7.66 -10.51 12.00
C ILE A 139 6.42 -9.67 12.36
N GLU A 140 6.58 -8.57 13.10
CA GLU A 140 5.48 -7.66 13.42
C GLU A 140 4.79 -7.11 12.14
N ILE A 141 5.58 -6.71 11.14
CA ILE A 141 5.06 -6.27 9.83
C ILE A 141 4.27 -7.39 9.14
N LEU A 142 4.82 -8.60 9.10
CA LEU A 142 4.16 -9.77 8.49
C LEU A 142 2.88 -10.17 9.24
N CYS A 143 2.88 -10.14 10.56
CA CYS A 143 1.69 -10.37 11.39
C CYS A 143 0.61 -9.31 11.12
N GLY A 144 1.00 -8.04 10.97
CA GLY A 144 0.09 -6.96 10.58
C GLY A 144 -0.55 -7.22 9.22
N ARG A 145 0.23 -7.66 8.23
CA ARG A 145 -0.28 -8.00 6.90
C ARG A 145 -1.21 -9.20 6.92
N LEU A 146 -0.88 -10.23 7.69
CA LEU A 146 -1.73 -11.40 7.85
C LEU A 146 -3.08 -11.03 8.45
N ARG A 147 -3.10 -10.21 9.52
CA ARG A 147 -4.36 -9.68 10.09
C ARG A 147 -5.18 -8.93 9.07
N ASN A 148 -4.56 -7.99 8.34
CA ASN A 148 -5.26 -7.22 7.31
C ASN A 148 -5.85 -8.11 6.20
N THR A 149 -5.13 -9.15 5.79
CA THR A 149 -5.61 -10.11 4.79
C THR A 149 -6.77 -10.94 5.33
N SER A 150 -6.70 -11.39 6.59
CA SER A 150 -7.80 -12.11 7.25
C SER A 150 -9.05 -11.24 7.33
N GLU A 151 -8.91 -9.97 7.73
CA GLU A 151 -10.02 -9.01 7.75
C GLU A 151 -10.63 -8.78 6.36
N GLN A 152 -9.81 -8.69 5.30
CA GLN A 152 -10.33 -8.56 3.93
C GLN A 152 -11.12 -9.79 3.50
N VAL A 153 -10.69 -10.99 3.89
CA VAL A 153 -11.44 -12.24 3.63
C VAL A 153 -12.77 -12.24 4.37
N GLU A 154 -12.77 -11.86 5.65
CA GLU A 154 -14.00 -11.72 6.45
C GLU A 154 -14.96 -10.71 5.81
N ASP A 155 -14.45 -9.56 5.36
CA ASP A 155 -15.24 -8.52 4.70
C ASP A 155 -15.93 -9.03 3.44
N VAL A 156 -15.23 -9.84 2.65
CA VAL A 156 -15.82 -10.44 1.43
C VAL A 156 -16.90 -11.46 1.76
N ILE A 157 -16.74 -12.21 2.86
CA ILE A 157 -17.68 -13.27 3.27
C ILE A 157 -18.94 -12.67 3.92
N PHE A 158 -18.77 -11.68 4.81
CA PHE A 158 -19.84 -11.25 5.71
C PHE A 158 -20.45 -9.90 5.37
N LEU A 159 -19.72 -9.00 4.68
CA LEU A 159 -20.21 -7.66 4.37
C LEU A 159 -20.76 -7.58 2.95
N ASP A 160 -21.83 -6.82 2.78
CA ASP A 160 -22.31 -6.42 1.46
C ASP A 160 -21.45 -5.29 0.86
N LEU A 161 -21.74 -4.89 -0.39
CA LEU A 161 -20.98 -3.86 -1.09
C LEU A 161 -20.96 -2.52 -0.35
N PRO A 162 -22.11 -1.98 0.12
CA PRO A 162 -22.11 -0.72 0.88
C PRO A 162 -21.21 -0.79 2.11
N ALA A 163 -21.34 -1.83 2.94
CA ALA A 163 -20.54 -1.98 4.15
C ALA A 163 -19.05 -2.11 3.85
N ARG A 164 -18.64 -2.91 2.85
CA ARG A 164 -17.24 -3.02 2.42
C ARG A 164 -16.68 -1.68 1.93
N LEU A 165 -17.44 -0.94 1.15
CA LEU A 165 -17.04 0.37 0.65
C LEU A 165 -16.90 1.38 1.79
N ALA A 166 -17.85 1.40 2.73
CA ALA A 166 -17.78 2.26 3.93
C ALA A 166 -16.54 1.95 4.77
N LYS A 167 -16.28 0.66 5.06
CA LYS A 167 -15.10 0.21 5.81
C LYS A 167 -13.80 0.64 5.14
N ALA A 168 -13.69 0.44 3.82
CA ALA A 168 -12.51 0.83 3.06
C ALA A 168 -12.27 2.35 3.11
N LEU A 169 -13.31 3.16 2.94
CA LEU A 169 -13.20 4.62 3.00
C LEU A 169 -12.81 5.12 4.40
N LEU A 170 -13.43 4.60 5.45
CA LEU A 170 -13.11 4.95 6.84
C LEU A 170 -11.66 4.59 7.18
N ARG A 171 -11.20 3.40 6.77
CA ARG A 171 -9.81 2.96 6.96
C ARG A 171 -8.82 3.87 6.22
N LEU A 172 -9.12 4.27 4.99
CA LEU A 172 -8.26 5.13 4.17
C LEU A 172 -8.26 6.58 4.64
N ALA A 173 -9.34 7.06 5.25
CA ALA A 173 -9.41 8.40 5.85
C ALA A 173 -8.52 8.50 7.10
N GLY A 174 -8.23 7.36 7.76
CA GLY A 174 -7.45 7.32 8.99
C GLY A 174 -8.18 7.94 10.18
N THR A 175 -7.45 8.11 11.28
CA THR A 175 -7.97 8.70 12.53
C THR A 175 -7.87 10.23 12.58
N ASP A 176 -7.37 10.87 11.52
CA ASP A 176 -7.24 12.33 11.49
C ASP A 176 -8.62 12.97 11.26
N ALA A 177 -9.26 13.36 12.35
CA ALA A 177 -10.58 14.00 12.38
C ALA A 177 -10.66 15.33 11.59
N ARG A 178 -9.53 15.88 11.13
CA ARG A 178 -9.48 17.16 10.41
C ARG A 178 -9.48 17.00 8.89
N ASN A 179 -9.16 15.81 8.36
CA ASN A 179 -9.05 15.62 6.93
C ASN A 179 -9.79 14.35 6.48
N HIS A 180 -11.10 14.46 6.36
CA HIS A 180 -11.97 13.38 5.86
C HIS A 180 -11.84 13.15 4.34
N LYS A 181 -10.78 13.67 3.69
CA LYS A 181 -10.56 13.51 2.26
C LYS A 181 -9.67 12.31 1.97
N VAL A 182 -10.23 11.34 1.30
CA VAL A 182 -9.52 10.16 0.79
C VAL A 182 -9.08 10.40 -0.64
N LEU A 183 -7.77 10.49 -0.87
CA LEU A 183 -7.20 10.66 -2.22
C LEU A 183 -7.08 9.30 -2.90
N ILE A 184 -8.15 8.87 -3.57
CA ILE A 184 -8.25 7.59 -4.25
C ILE A 184 -9.23 7.69 -5.41
N THR A 185 -8.97 7.00 -6.50
CA THR A 185 -9.91 6.92 -7.62
C THR A 185 -10.97 5.85 -7.36
N GLN A 186 -12.12 5.99 -8.03
CA GLN A 186 -13.21 4.99 -7.95
C GLN A 186 -12.79 3.61 -8.45
N SER A 187 -11.86 3.58 -9.43
CA SER A 187 -11.28 2.34 -9.92
C SER A 187 -10.43 1.66 -8.85
N GLU A 188 -9.56 2.41 -8.18
CA GLU A 188 -8.73 1.90 -7.09
C GLU A 188 -9.58 1.43 -5.90
N LEU A 189 -10.64 2.17 -5.55
CA LEU A 189 -11.60 1.73 -4.51
C LEU A 189 -12.25 0.40 -4.89
N GLY A 190 -12.74 0.29 -6.14
CA GLY A 190 -13.34 -0.96 -6.64
C GLY A 190 -12.36 -2.14 -6.55
N GLN A 191 -11.10 -1.91 -6.93
CA GLN A 191 -10.04 -2.92 -6.83
C GLN A 191 -9.76 -3.35 -5.38
N ILE A 192 -9.81 -2.41 -4.40
CA ILE A 192 -9.59 -2.71 -2.98
C ILE A 192 -10.73 -3.57 -2.39
N ILE A 193 -11.98 -3.28 -2.77
CA ILE A 193 -13.15 -3.98 -2.22
C ILE A 193 -13.61 -5.17 -3.10
N GLY A 194 -12.90 -5.45 -4.19
CA GLY A 194 -13.18 -6.61 -5.06
C GLY A 194 -14.45 -6.45 -5.90
N VAL A 195 -14.78 -5.23 -6.36
CA VAL A 195 -15.96 -4.98 -7.22
C VAL A 195 -15.60 -4.10 -8.42
N SER A 196 -16.51 -4.01 -9.40
CA SER A 196 -16.28 -3.19 -10.57
C SER A 196 -16.31 -1.70 -10.24
N ARG A 197 -15.62 -0.89 -11.07
CA ARG A 197 -15.64 0.57 -10.98
C ARG A 197 -17.07 1.12 -11.07
N GLU A 198 -17.91 0.52 -11.91
CA GLU A 198 -19.31 0.92 -12.14
C GLU A 198 -20.14 0.71 -10.88
N ALA A 199 -19.98 -0.43 -10.20
CA ALA A 199 -20.67 -0.73 -8.95
C ALA A 199 -20.24 0.24 -7.85
N THR A 200 -18.93 0.48 -7.72
CA THR A 200 -18.37 1.47 -6.78
C THR A 200 -18.91 2.87 -7.05
N ASN A 201 -18.89 3.32 -8.31
CA ASN A 201 -19.38 4.65 -8.67
C ASN A 201 -20.86 4.81 -8.39
N ARG A 202 -21.68 3.79 -8.68
CA ARG A 202 -23.11 3.80 -8.37
C ARG A 202 -23.35 4.02 -6.87
N GLN A 203 -22.70 3.24 -6.04
CA GLN A 203 -22.85 3.36 -4.59
C GLN A 203 -22.37 4.71 -4.06
N LEU A 204 -21.24 5.22 -4.55
CA LEU A 204 -20.75 6.54 -4.15
C LEU A 204 -21.69 7.68 -4.55
N ARG A 205 -22.28 7.61 -5.77
CA ARG A 205 -23.27 8.59 -6.20
C ARG A 205 -24.55 8.57 -5.37
N ASP A 206 -24.97 7.40 -4.94
CA ASP A 206 -26.15 7.30 -4.04
C ASP A 206 -25.84 7.92 -2.67
N TRP A 207 -24.64 7.74 -2.14
CA TRP A 207 -24.21 8.42 -0.93
C TRP A 207 -23.96 9.92 -1.12
N GLU A 208 -23.60 10.36 -2.31
CA GLU A 208 -23.48 11.79 -2.63
C GLU A 208 -24.85 12.48 -2.61
N LYS A 209 -25.91 11.84 -3.17
CA LYS A 209 -27.29 12.33 -3.13
C LYS A 209 -27.80 12.49 -1.67
N THR A 210 -27.43 11.58 -0.79
CA THR A 210 -27.78 11.63 0.65
C THR A 210 -26.82 12.49 1.47
N ARG A 211 -25.79 13.11 0.84
CA ARG A 211 -24.76 13.93 1.48
C ARG A 211 -23.94 13.18 2.55
N TRP A 212 -23.74 11.89 2.38
CA TRP A 212 -22.81 11.13 3.21
C TRP A 212 -21.36 11.32 2.77
N VAL A 213 -21.17 11.47 1.46
CA VAL A 213 -19.88 11.77 0.86
C VAL A 213 -20.01 12.90 -0.16
N LYS A 214 -18.89 13.50 -0.55
CA LYS A 214 -18.74 14.41 -1.68
C LYS A 214 -17.68 13.86 -2.61
N LEU A 215 -18.01 13.74 -3.89
CA LEU A 215 -17.05 13.31 -4.91
C LEU A 215 -16.27 14.51 -5.43
N GLU A 216 -14.96 14.40 -5.41
CA GLU A 216 -14.05 15.41 -5.97
C GLU A 216 -13.11 14.76 -6.99
N SER A 217 -12.45 15.58 -7.81
CA SER A 217 -11.45 15.08 -8.76
C SER A 217 -10.34 14.33 -8.01
N GLY A 218 -10.21 13.02 -8.27
CA GLY A 218 -9.20 12.16 -7.66
C GLY A 218 -9.42 11.81 -6.20
N GLY A 219 -10.63 12.05 -5.62
CA GLY A 219 -10.86 11.73 -4.23
C GLY A 219 -12.31 11.70 -3.78
N VAL A 220 -12.53 11.27 -2.56
CA VAL A 220 -13.81 11.22 -1.85
C VAL A 220 -13.68 11.95 -0.53
N VAL A 221 -14.56 12.89 -0.25
CA VAL A 221 -14.64 13.58 1.06
C VAL A 221 -15.77 12.94 1.85
N LEU A 222 -15.50 12.49 3.07
CA LEU A 222 -16.50 11.92 3.97
C LEU A 222 -17.19 13.06 4.72
N LEU A 223 -18.48 13.28 4.44
CA LEU A 223 -19.28 14.31 5.09
C LEU A 223 -19.95 13.80 6.38
N GLN A 224 -20.30 12.51 6.42
CA GLN A 224 -20.94 11.85 7.56
C GLN A 224 -20.27 10.50 7.86
N PRO A 225 -19.09 10.51 8.50
CA PRO A 225 -18.38 9.27 8.84
C PRO A 225 -19.20 8.32 9.73
N ASP A 226 -20.02 8.89 10.65
CA ASP A 226 -20.86 8.10 11.55
C ASP A 226 -21.94 7.31 10.80
N ALA A 227 -22.55 7.92 9.76
CA ALA A 227 -23.51 7.22 8.92
C ALA A 227 -22.85 6.04 8.15
N LEU A 228 -21.62 6.21 7.70
CA LEU A 228 -20.85 5.12 7.10
C LEU A 228 -20.48 4.04 8.11
N SER A 229 -20.10 4.43 9.34
CA SER A 229 -19.78 3.50 10.42
C SER A 229 -21.00 2.67 10.85
N ALA A 230 -22.19 3.24 10.82
CA ALA A 230 -23.42 2.52 11.16
C ALA A 230 -23.70 1.32 10.24
N LEU A 231 -23.23 1.37 8.98
CA LEU A 231 -23.34 0.23 8.05
C LEU A 231 -22.52 -0.99 8.49
N LEU A 232 -21.48 -0.81 9.30
CA LEU A 232 -20.62 -1.90 9.77
C LEU A 232 -21.27 -2.67 10.93
N GLY A 233 -22.21 -2.05 11.66
CA GLY A 233 -22.96 -2.68 12.75
C GLY A 233 -24.15 -3.53 12.28
N THR A 234 -24.55 -3.42 11.01
CA THR A 234 -25.63 -4.21 10.41
C THR A 234 -25.08 -5.53 9.83
N THR A 235 -24.65 -6.44 10.71
CA THR A 235 -24.31 -7.81 10.33
C THR A 235 -25.53 -8.45 9.68
N ARG A 236 -25.40 -8.96 8.47
CA ARG A 236 -26.45 -9.67 7.73
C ARG A 236 -26.94 -10.84 8.60
N PRO A 237 -28.26 -10.94 8.91
CA PRO A 237 -28.76 -12.11 9.60
C PRO A 237 -28.42 -13.36 8.75
N ALA A 238 -27.95 -14.41 9.42
CA ALA A 238 -27.65 -15.69 8.78
C ALA A 238 -28.82 -16.09 7.89
N ARG A 239 -28.55 -16.49 6.63
CA ARG A 239 -29.58 -17.08 5.76
C ARG A 239 -30.20 -18.27 6.51
N PRO A 240 -31.55 -18.37 6.59
CA PRO A 240 -32.16 -19.58 7.10
C PRO A 240 -31.68 -20.75 6.25
N THR A 241 -31.13 -21.75 6.91
CA THR A 241 -30.84 -23.05 6.30
C THR A 241 -32.17 -23.66 5.96
N ASP A 242 -32.55 -23.67 4.69
CA ASP A 242 -33.63 -24.52 4.19
C ASP A 242 -33.28 -25.97 4.51
N LYS A 243 -34.19 -26.57 5.29
CA LYS A 243 -34.17 -27.99 5.61
C LYS A 243 -34.76 -28.78 4.43
#